data_99dc7a2dbae4324d23058699ab4d5bfe
#
_entry.id   99dc7a2dbae4324d23058699ab4d5bfe
#
_cell.length_a   1.000
_cell.length_b   1.000
_cell.length_c   1.000
_cell.angle_alpha   90.00
_cell.angle_beta   90.00
_cell.angle_gamma   90.00
#
_symmetry.space_group_name_H-M   'P 1'
#
loop_
_entity.id
_entity.type
_entity.pdbx_description
1 polymer ?
#
loop_
_entity_poly.entity_id
_entity_poly.type
_entity_poly.pdbx_seq_one_letter_code
_entity_poly.pdbx_strand_id
1 'polypeptide(L)'
;MKADFFIDRPVFSTVLSIIIVIVGAIGLALLPVDQYPQIVPPVVRVSASYPGADAQTVTQAVATPIEQELNGTPGMIYMESSSSNSGGFSATVTFDISVDPDLAAVDVQNRLKKAEARLPAEVVQNGISVEKQAASKLMTITLLSSDPKFDEIYLSNYATLNVLDLLRRIPGVGSISNVGSRYYATQIWVQPDKLADLGLTVKDLQSALKDQNRESAAGVLGQAPMTGLDVTIPITAQGRLSSVSQFEDIVIRANPDGSIIRLKDVARISLEASSYNTESGINGGNAAVLEIKMLPGANAMEVAEAVKAQMEKISRNFPEGISYEIPFLSLIHISEPTRPY
;
A
#
# COMPACT_ATOMS: atom_id res chain seq x y z
N MET A 1 -28.07 -49.81 14.85
CA MET A 1 -28.74 -49.55 16.14
C MET A 1 -30.21 -49.78 15.92
N LYS A 2 -30.86 -50.55 16.77
CA LYS A 2 -32.31 -50.84 16.66
C LYS A 2 -33.06 -49.62 17.23
N ALA A 3 -34.10 -49.16 16.59
CA ALA A 3 -34.93 -48.02 17.03
C ALA A 3 -35.50 -48.21 18.43
N ASP A 4 -35.74 -49.45 18.82
CA ASP A 4 -36.23 -49.86 20.15
C ASP A 4 -35.38 -49.33 21.30
N PHE A 5 -34.04 -49.19 21.11
CA PHE A 5 -33.12 -48.64 22.12
C PHE A 5 -33.46 -47.20 22.56
N PHE A 6 -33.94 -46.37 21.62
CA PHE A 6 -34.33 -44.98 21.91
C PHE A 6 -35.72 -44.87 22.50
N ILE A 7 -36.62 -45.84 22.17
CA ILE A 7 -37.97 -45.91 22.71
C ILE A 7 -37.94 -46.34 24.16
N ASP A 8 -37.11 -47.34 24.51
CA ASP A 8 -36.97 -47.84 25.87
C ASP A 8 -36.23 -46.88 26.82
N ARG A 9 -35.56 -45.85 26.30
CA ARG A 9 -34.79 -44.89 27.10
C ARG A 9 -35.13 -43.44 26.71
N PRO A 10 -36.31 -42.93 27.08
CA PRO A 10 -36.77 -41.61 26.64
C PRO A 10 -35.90 -40.46 27.15
N VAL A 11 -35.35 -40.55 28.36
CA VAL A 11 -34.45 -39.52 28.91
C VAL A 11 -33.16 -39.43 28.11
N PHE A 12 -32.58 -40.56 27.71
CA PHE A 12 -31.37 -40.57 26.88
C PHE A 12 -31.63 -40.00 25.49
N SER A 13 -32.74 -40.35 24.89
CA SER A 13 -33.17 -39.82 23.58
C SER A 13 -33.37 -38.30 23.62
N THR A 14 -34.03 -37.79 24.66
CA THR A 14 -34.26 -36.36 24.83
C THR A 14 -32.95 -35.58 25.03
N VAL A 15 -32.04 -36.07 25.87
CA VAL A 15 -30.74 -35.46 26.11
C VAL A 15 -29.90 -35.42 24.81
N LEU A 16 -29.88 -36.52 24.07
CA LEU A 16 -29.16 -36.57 22.78
C LEU A 16 -29.74 -35.58 21.77
N SER A 17 -31.07 -35.46 21.68
CA SER A 17 -31.72 -34.49 20.80
C SER A 17 -31.39 -33.05 21.18
N ILE A 18 -31.38 -32.73 22.49
CA ILE A 18 -30.99 -31.42 22.99
C ILE A 18 -29.54 -31.10 22.63
N ILE A 19 -28.62 -32.05 22.80
CA ILE A 19 -27.21 -31.88 22.46
C ILE A 19 -27.06 -31.59 20.92
N ILE A 20 -27.74 -32.37 20.10
CA ILE A 20 -27.71 -32.15 18.63
C ILE A 20 -28.22 -30.75 18.26
N VAL A 21 -29.31 -30.29 18.88
CA VAL A 21 -29.86 -28.96 18.66
C VAL A 21 -28.88 -27.86 19.11
N ILE A 22 -28.28 -28.03 20.26
CA ILE A 22 -27.27 -27.06 20.77
C ILE A 22 -26.05 -27.00 19.85
N VAL A 23 -25.51 -28.16 19.46
CA VAL A 23 -24.37 -28.22 18.53
C VAL A 23 -24.74 -27.62 17.17
N GLY A 24 -25.95 -27.90 16.67
CA GLY A 24 -26.45 -27.29 15.44
C GLY A 24 -26.61 -25.77 15.52
N ALA A 25 -27.12 -25.24 16.64
CA ALA A 25 -27.26 -23.81 16.88
C ALA A 25 -25.90 -23.11 16.98
N ILE A 26 -24.92 -23.72 17.68
CA ILE A 26 -23.55 -23.23 17.75
C ILE A 26 -22.91 -23.26 16.35
N GLY A 27 -23.07 -24.36 15.62
CA GLY A 27 -22.55 -24.49 14.25
C GLY A 27 -23.12 -23.41 13.34
N LEU A 28 -24.42 -23.13 13.41
CA LEU A 28 -25.08 -22.09 12.62
C LEU A 28 -24.52 -20.68 12.94
N ALA A 29 -24.24 -20.40 14.22
CA ALA A 29 -23.69 -19.11 14.62
C ALA A 29 -22.23 -18.91 14.20
N LEU A 30 -21.50 -20.01 14.01
CA LEU A 30 -20.08 -19.98 13.61
C LEU A 30 -19.89 -20.09 12.08
N LEU A 31 -20.96 -20.30 11.31
CA LEU A 31 -20.84 -20.37 9.85
C LEU A 31 -20.40 -19.00 9.29
N PRO A 32 -19.34 -18.95 8.47
CA PRO A 32 -18.98 -17.73 7.77
C PRO A 32 -20.09 -17.31 6.82
N VAL A 33 -20.52 -16.05 6.92
CA VAL A 33 -21.52 -15.48 6.02
C VAL A 33 -20.80 -14.63 4.98
N ASP A 34 -20.92 -15.00 3.72
CA ASP A 34 -20.39 -14.24 2.59
C ASP A 34 -21.54 -13.92 1.61
N GLN A 35 -21.48 -12.76 0.99
CA GLN A 35 -22.52 -12.30 0.06
C GLN A 35 -22.57 -13.17 -1.20
N TYR A 36 -21.42 -13.69 -1.61
CA TYR A 36 -21.28 -14.60 -2.76
C TYR A 36 -20.35 -15.75 -2.40
N PRO A 37 -20.61 -16.98 -2.91
CA PRO A 37 -19.65 -18.07 -2.80
C PRO A 37 -18.29 -17.62 -3.36
N GLN A 38 -17.22 -17.87 -2.64
CA GLN A 38 -15.86 -17.53 -3.10
C GLN A 38 -15.40 -18.51 -4.18
N ILE A 39 -15.99 -18.40 -5.38
CA ILE A 39 -15.57 -19.10 -6.59
C ILE A 39 -14.71 -18.15 -7.44
N VAL A 40 -13.98 -17.23 -6.79
CA VAL A 40 -13.12 -16.28 -7.50
C VAL A 40 -11.74 -16.91 -7.66
N PRO A 41 -11.26 -17.07 -8.91
CA PRO A 41 -9.92 -17.54 -9.17
C PRO A 41 -8.88 -16.69 -8.42
N PRO A 42 -7.80 -17.29 -7.89
CA PRO A 42 -6.72 -16.55 -7.30
C PRO A 42 -6.07 -15.62 -8.32
N VAL A 43 -5.78 -14.40 -7.89
CA VAL A 43 -5.19 -13.37 -8.74
C VAL A 43 -3.95 -12.79 -8.07
N VAL A 44 -2.85 -12.73 -8.82
CA VAL A 44 -1.61 -12.09 -8.40
C VAL A 44 -1.37 -10.86 -9.27
N ARG A 45 -1.16 -9.73 -8.64
CA ARG A 45 -0.83 -8.46 -9.30
C ARG A 45 0.66 -8.18 -9.19
N VAL A 46 1.25 -7.84 -10.33
CA VAL A 46 2.63 -7.36 -10.44
C VAL A 46 2.58 -5.89 -10.82
N SER A 47 3.32 -5.03 -10.14
CA SER A 47 3.41 -3.61 -10.46
C SER A 47 4.87 -3.16 -10.48
N ALA A 48 5.20 -2.32 -11.45
CA ALA A 48 6.51 -1.70 -11.58
C ALA A 48 6.37 -0.25 -12.06
N SER A 49 7.40 0.56 -11.81
CA SER A 49 7.42 1.96 -12.24
C SER A 49 8.73 2.29 -12.96
N TYR A 50 8.60 2.91 -14.14
CA TYR A 50 9.71 3.45 -14.92
C TYR A 50 9.48 4.96 -15.11
N PRO A 51 9.85 5.80 -14.14
CA PRO A 51 9.57 7.23 -14.17
C PRO A 51 10.17 7.90 -15.40
N GLY A 52 9.38 8.75 -16.05
CA GLY A 52 9.79 9.49 -17.25
C GLY A 52 9.68 8.71 -18.57
N ALA A 53 9.30 7.43 -18.54
CA ALA A 53 9.03 6.64 -19.73
C ALA A 53 7.57 6.80 -20.18
N ASP A 54 7.33 6.83 -21.48
CA ASP A 54 6.01 6.73 -22.08
C ASP A 54 5.50 5.27 -22.11
N ALA A 55 4.22 5.08 -22.43
CA ALA A 55 3.61 3.74 -22.45
C ALA A 55 4.29 2.78 -23.43
N GLN A 56 4.80 3.26 -24.55
CA GLN A 56 5.49 2.43 -25.55
C GLN A 56 6.83 1.96 -25.02
N THR A 57 7.61 2.84 -24.42
CA THR A 57 8.90 2.51 -23.78
C THR A 57 8.68 1.54 -22.61
N VAL A 58 7.65 1.78 -21.76
CA VAL A 58 7.29 0.86 -20.68
C VAL A 58 6.93 -0.52 -21.24
N THR A 59 6.15 -0.59 -22.31
CA THR A 59 5.76 -1.85 -22.93
C THR A 59 6.97 -2.62 -23.44
N GLN A 60 7.90 -1.96 -24.12
CA GLN A 60 9.07 -2.63 -24.70
C GLN A 60 10.12 -3.01 -23.65
N ALA A 61 10.41 -2.11 -22.72
CA ALA A 61 11.52 -2.28 -21.77
C ALA A 61 11.12 -2.99 -20.46
N VAL A 62 9.83 -2.94 -20.07
CA VAL A 62 9.36 -3.48 -18.79
C VAL A 62 8.33 -4.59 -19.00
N ALA A 63 7.24 -4.31 -19.73
CA ALA A 63 6.16 -5.28 -19.88
C ALA A 63 6.63 -6.54 -20.61
N THR A 64 7.25 -6.41 -21.78
CA THR A 64 7.67 -7.56 -22.60
C THR A 64 8.60 -8.53 -21.85
N PRO A 65 9.67 -8.10 -21.16
CA PRO A 65 10.52 -9.01 -20.39
C PRO A 65 9.77 -9.69 -19.24
N ILE A 66 8.91 -8.97 -18.54
CA ILE A 66 8.11 -9.51 -17.43
C ILE A 66 7.11 -10.54 -17.94
N GLU A 67 6.34 -10.21 -18.98
CA GLU A 67 5.34 -11.10 -19.56
C GLU A 67 5.94 -12.39 -20.10
N GLN A 68 7.11 -12.31 -20.76
CA GLN A 68 7.83 -13.49 -21.25
C GLN A 68 8.19 -14.46 -20.14
N GLU A 69 8.65 -13.96 -19.00
CA GLU A 69 9.02 -14.82 -17.86
C GLU A 69 7.79 -15.31 -17.08
N LEU A 70 6.72 -14.51 -16.98
CA LEU A 70 5.49 -14.91 -16.33
C LEU A 70 4.69 -15.91 -17.16
N ASN A 71 4.83 -15.87 -18.49
CA ASN A 71 4.12 -16.80 -19.36
C ASN A 71 4.48 -18.26 -19.04
N GLY A 72 3.45 -19.10 -18.95
CA GLY A 72 3.63 -20.50 -18.55
C GLY A 72 3.87 -20.71 -17.04
N THR A 73 3.48 -19.78 -16.19
CA THR A 73 3.40 -20.02 -14.74
C THR A 73 2.42 -21.16 -14.45
N PRO A 74 2.77 -22.14 -13.60
CA PRO A 74 1.90 -23.27 -13.31
C PRO A 74 0.54 -22.84 -12.81
N GLY A 75 -0.54 -23.40 -13.39
CA GLY A 75 -1.92 -23.08 -13.02
C GLY A 75 -2.41 -21.72 -13.50
N MET A 76 -1.64 -20.95 -14.28
CA MET A 76 -2.12 -19.71 -14.88
C MET A 76 -3.16 -19.98 -15.97
N ILE A 77 -4.29 -19.30 -15.91
CA ILE A 77 -5.35 -19.35 -16.93
C ILE A 77 -5.07 -18.27 -17.99
N TYR A 78 -4.90 -17.02 -17.56
CA TYR A 78 -4.58 -15.90 -18.43
C TYR A 78 -3.83 -14.80 -17.66
N MET A 79 -3.28 -13.87 -18.41
CA MET A 79 -2.59 -12.68 -17.90
C MET A 79 -3.04 -11.45 -18.69
N GLU A 80 -3.29 -10.36 -17.99
CA GLU A 80 -3.56 -9.04 -18.54
C GLU A 80 -2.48 -8.08 -18.09
N SER A 81 -2.02 -7.21 -18.98
CA SER A 81 -1.08 -6.16 -18.62
C SER A 81 -1.50 -4.80 -19.14
N SER A 82 -1.04 -3.76 -18.48
CA SER A 82 -1.24 -2.38 -18.89
C SER A 82 0.02 -1.55 -18.64
N SER A 83 0.30 -0.64 -19.57
CA SER A 83 1.38 0.34 -19.50
C SER A 83 0.81 1.75 -19.61
N SER A 84 1.28 2.68 -18.78
CA SER A 84 0.80 4.06 -18.77
C SER A 84 1.86 5.06 -19.25
N ASN A 85 1.41 6.20 -19.78
CA ASN A 85 2.29 7.30 -20.18
C ASN A 85 2.98 8.00 -18.99
N SER A 86 2.61 7.65 -17.76
CA SER A 86 3.29 8.10 -16.53
C SER A 86 4.40 7.14 -16.08
N GLY A 87 4.79 6.16 -16.90
CA GLY A 87 5.82 5.19 -16.57
C GLY A 87 5.34 4.01 -15.73
N GLY A 88 4.04 3.87 -15.47
CA GLY A 88 3.47 2.77 -14.70
C GLY A 88 3.27 1.51 -15.53
N PHE A 89 3.62 0.36 -14.97
CA PHE A 89 3.31 -0.97 -15.46
C PHE A 89 2.51 -1.76 -14.43
N SER A 90 1.50 -2.49 -14.88
CA SER A 90 0.73 -3.41 -14.04
C SER A 90 0.38 -4.65 -14.85
N ALA A 91 0.66 -5.83 -14.31
CA ALA A 91 0.19 -7.12 -14.84
C ALA A 91 -0.66 -7.84 -13.79
N THR A 92 -1.74 -8.43 -14.24
CA THR A 92 -2.66 -9.22 -13.43
C THR A 92 -2.64 -10.65 -13.94
N VAL A 93 -2.19 -11.58 -13.12
CA VAL A 93 -2.10 -13.01 -13.45
C VAL A 93 -3.21 -13.74 -12.73
N THR A 94 -4.10 -14.39 -13.50
CA THR A 94 -5.25 -15.15 -12.98
C THR A 94 -4.93 -16.64 -13.03
N PHE A 95 -5.17 -17.32 -11.92
CA PHE A 95 -4.88 -18.75 -11.74
C PHE A 95 -6.15 -19.58 -11.66
N ASP A 96 -6.00 -20.88 -11.87
CA ASP A 96 -7.08 -21.84 -11.65
C ASP A 96 -7.50 -21.85 -10.17
N ILE A 97 -8.77 -22.08 -9.91
CA ILE A 97 -9.36 -22.05 -8.56
C ILE A 97 -8.74 -23.09 -7.62
N SER A 98 -8.13 -24.13 -8.17
CA SER A 98 -7.44 -25.18 -7.40
C SER A 98 -6.05 -24.77 -6.91
N VAL A 99 -5.52 -23.65 -7.40
CA VAL A 99 -4.17 -23.18 -7.08
C VAL A 99 -4.18 -22.43 -5.75
N ASP A 100 -3.22 -22.75 -4.88
CA ASP A 100 -3.00 -22.01 -3.65
C ASP A 100 -2.47 -20.60 -3.97
N PRO A 101 -3.15 -19.53 -3.49
CA PRO A 101 -2.75 -18.14 -3.76
C PRO A 101 -1.35 -17.80 -3.26
N ASP A 102 -0.88 -18.44 -2.19
CA ASP A 102 0.46 -18.19 -1.63
C ASP A 102 1.54 -18.79 -2.50
N LEU A 103 1.33 -20.02 -2.97
CA LEU A 103 2.23 -20.66 -3.92
C LEU A 103 2.26 -19.93 -5.27
N ALA A 104 1.10 -19.48 -5.76
CA ALA A 104 1.03 -18.69 -6.97
C ALA A 104 1.85 -17.38 -6.88
N ALA A 105 1.77 -16.67 -5.76
CA ALA A 105 2.56 -15.47 -5.53
C ALA A 105 4.07 -15.75 -5.48
N VAL A 106 4.48 -16.85 -4.85
CA VAL A 106 5.87 -17.29 -4.79
C VAL A 106 6.41 -17.64 -6.18
N ASP A 107 5.62 -18.37 -7.00
CA ASP A 107 6.01 -18.74 -8.36
C ASP A 107 6.15 -17.51 -9.26
N VAL A 108 5.21 -16.56 -9.17
CA VAL A 108 5.30 -15.25 -9.86
C VAL A 108 6.57 -14.52 -9.44
N GLN A 109 6.86 -14.43 -8.14
CA GLN A 109 8.04 -13.73 -7.63
C GLN A 109 9.35 -14.38 -8.09
N ASN A 110 9.42 -15.72 -8.10
CA ASN A 110 10.59 -16.44 -8.59
C ASN A 110 10.85 -16.22 -10.09
N ARG A 111 9.78 -16.12 -10.89
CA ARG A 111 9.89 -15.81 -12.32
C ARG A 111 10.29 -14.36 -12.56
N LEU A 112 9.76 -13.42 -11.79
CA LEU A 112 10.14 -12.01 -11.87
C LEU A 112 11.64 -11.79 -11.60
N LYS A 113 12.24 -12.54 -10.67
CA LYS A 113 13.69 -12.45 -10.43
C LYS A 113 14.52 -12.77 -11.66
N LYS A 114 14.03 -13.63 -12.56
CA LYS A 114 14.70 -13.89 -13.83
C LYS A 114 14.55 -12.72 -14.81
N ALA A 115 13.39 -12.06 -14.78
CA ALA A 115 13.15 -10.87 -15.61
C ALA A 115 14.00 -9.68 -15.17
N GLU A 116 14.31 -9.51 -13.87
CA GLU A 116 15.09 -8.39 -13.32
C GLU A 116 16.41 -8.13 -14.04
N ALA A 117 17.10 -9.19 -14.48
CA ALA A 117 18.37 -9.06 -15.21
C ALA A 117 18.23 -8.37 -16.59
N ARG A 118 17.03 -8.29 -17.12
CA ARG A 118 16.69 -7.70 -18.42
C ARG A 118 15.98 -6.36 -18.33
N LEU A 119 15.65 -5.93 -17.11
CA LEU A 119 14.94 -4.68 -16.86
C LEU A 119 15.89 -3.50 -16.73
N PRO A 120 15.44 -2.28 -17.03
CA PRO A 120 16.20 -1.06 -16.75
C PRO A 120 16.56 -0.95 -15.27
N ALA A 121 17.74 -0.43 -14.99
CA ALA A 121 18.24 -0.30 -13.61
C ALA A 121 17.33 0.55 -12.72
N GLU A 122 16.70 1.57 -13.28
CA GLU A 122 15.75 2.44 -12.59
C GLU A 122 14.51 1.68 -12.12
N VAL A 123 14.00 0.74 -12.92
CA VAL A 123 12.84 -0.10 -12.58
C VAL A 123 13.20 -1.04 -11.42
N VAL A 124 14.38 -1.65 -11.49
CA VAL A 124 14.87 -2.58 -10.44
C VAL A 124 15.12 -1.80 -9.12
N GLN A 125 15.70 -0.58 -9.20
CA GLN A 125 15.93 0.26 -8.03
C GLN A 125 14.64 0.76 -7.36
N ASN A 126 13.60 1.05 -8.15
CA ASN A 126 12.29 1.43 -7.63
C ASN A 126 11.55 0.24 -7.02
N GLY A 127 11.94 -0.97 -7.36
CA GLY A 127 11.34 -2.21 -6.91
C GLY A 127 10.14 -2.63 -7.76
N ILE A 128 9.91 -3.95 -7.78
CA ILE A 128 8.76 -4.58 -8.41
C ILE A 128 7.91 -5.17 -7.30
N SER A 129 6.66 -4.75 -7.18
CA SER A 129 5.76 -5.30 -6.18
C SER A 129 4.98 -6.49 -6.75
N VAL A 130 4.82 -7.52 -5.91
CA VAL A 130 3.98 -8.69 -6.17
C VAL A 130 2.97 -8.79 -5.05
N GLU A 131 1.71 -8.66 -5.36
CA GLU A 131 0.65 -8.65 -4.37
C GLU A 131 -0.44 -9.65 -4.76
N LYS A 132 -0.90 -10.43 -3.77
CA LYS A 132 -2.13 -11.21 -3.94
C LYS A 132 -3.29 -10.21 -4.00
N GLN A 133 -4.08 -10.29 -5.06
CA GLN A 133 -5.25 -9.42 -5.14
C GLN A 133 -6.31 -9.94 -4.17
N ALA A 134 -6.63 -9.15 -3.17
CA ALA A 134 -7.71 -9.45 -2.24
C ALA A 134 -9.05 -9.51 -3.02
N ALA A 135 -9.82 -10.56 -2.76
CA ALA A 135 -10.91 -10.95 -3.65
C ALA A 135 -12.08 -9.96 -3.68
N SER A 136 -12.42 -9.31 -2.58
CA SER A 136 -13.60 -8.45 -2.52
C SER A 136 -13.39 -7.19 -1.68
N LYS A 137 -13.97 -6.10 -2.15
CA LYS A 137 -14.10 -4.87 -1.40
C LYS A 137 -15.11 -5.08 -0.28
N LEU A 138 -14.70 -4.90 0.96
CA LEU A 138 -15.55 -5.01 2.14
C LEU A 138 -16.25 -3.70 2.45
N MET A 139 -15.47 -2.64 2.62
CA MET A 139 -16.00 -1.33 2.97
C MET A 139 -15.08 -0.21 2.51
N THR A 140 -15.65 0.98 2.50
CA THR A 140 -14.92 2.22 2.33
C THR A 140 -15.07 3.05 3.60
N ILE A 141 -13.96 3.54 4.13
CA ILE A 141 -13.93 4.50 5.24
C ILE A 141 -13.42 5.82 4.69
N THR A 142 -14.11 6.89 4.99
CA THR A 142 -13.73 8.23 4.52
C THR A 142 -13.47 9.12 5.72
N LEU A 143 -12.27 9.70 5.79
CA LEU A 143 -11.95 10.76 6.74
C LEU A 143 -12.26 12.09 6.09
N LEU A 144 -12.96 12.95 6.81
CA LEU A 144 -13.42 14.26 6.34
C LEU A 144 -13.24 15.32 7.41
N SER A 145 -13.12 16.55 6.98
CA SER A 145 -13.10 17.71 7.87
C SER A 145 -13.88 18.86 7.28
N SER A 146 -14.58 19.58 8.15
CA SER A 146 -15.20 20.87 7.82
C SER A 146 -14.27 22.07 8.07
N ASP A 147 -13.12 21.85 8.73
CA ASP A 147 -12.12 22.89 8.98
C ASP A 147 -11.18 23.04 7.77
N PRO A 148 -11.09 24.23 7.17
CA PRO A 148 -10.20 24.50 6.05
C PRO A 148 -8.71 24.27 6.31
N LYS A 149 -8.31 24.15 7.58
CA LYS A 149 -6.92 23.83 7.97
C LYS A 149 -6.51 22.41 7.58
N PHE A 150 -7.49 21.52 7.47
CA PHE A 150 -7.26 20.12 7.14
C PHE A 150 -7.63 19.89 5.67
N ASP A 151 -6.67 20.19 4.79
CA ASP A 151 -6.79 19.94 3.37
C ASP A 151 -6.73 18.43 3.05
N GLU A 152 -6.96 18.08 1.80
CA GLU A 152 -6.92 16.70 1.31
C GLU A 152 -5.56 16.03 1.57
N ILE A 153 -4.46 16.78 1.43
CA ILE A 153 -3.10 16.26 1.65
C ILE A 153 -2.92 15.89 3.11
N TYR A 154 -3.36 16.76 4.02
CA TYR A 154 -3.31 16.51 5.45
C TYR A 154 -4.13 15.28 5.83
N LEU A 155 -5.40 15.21 5.39
CA LEU A 155 -6.30 14.09 5.70
C LEU A 155 -5.75 12.77 5.16
N SER A 156 -5.22 12.76 3.93
CA SER A 156 -4.62 11.59 3.31
C SER A 156 -3.36 11.13 4.04
N ASN A 157 -2.50 12.06 4.42
CA ASN A 157 -1.29 11.77 5.19
C ASN A 157 -1.63 11.27 6.60
N TYR A 158 -2.59 11.93 7.28
CA TYR A 158 -3.07 11.52 8.59
C TYR A 158 -3.67 10.10 8.57
N ALA A 159 -4.51 9.81 7.57
CA ALA A 159 -5.10 8.48 7.36
C ALA A 159 -4.01 7.40 7.19
N THR A 160 -2.98 7.71 6.43
CA THR A 160 -1.87 6.77 6.16
C THR A 160 -1.04 6.49 7.42
N LEU A 161 -0.69 7.53 8.18
CA LEU A 161 0.20 7.40 9.34
C LEU A 161 -0.50 6.87 10.59
N ASN A 162 -1.77 7.24 10.82
CA ASN A 162 -2.45 7.00 12.10
C ASN A 162 -3.58 5.97 12.03
N VAL A 163 -4.14 5.71 10.85
CA VAL A 163 -5.32 4.84 10.71
C VAL A 163 -4.96 3.54 9.99
N LEU A 164 -4.32 3.64 8.85
CA LEU A 164 -4.13 2.53 7.91
C LEU A 164 -3.40 1.35 8.54
N ASP A 165 -2.30 1.57 9.26
CA ASP A 165 -1.50 0.51 9.86
C ASP A 165 -2.23 -0.19 11.04
N LEU A 166 -3.09 0.53 11.74
CA LEU A 166 -3.90 -0.06 12.82
C LEU A 166 -4.99 -0.97 12.28
N LEU A 167 -5.59 -0.58 11.15
CA LEU A 167 -6.62 -1.40 10.49
C LEU A 167 -6.02 -2.62 9.78
N ARG A 168 -4.82 -2.52 9.22
CA ARG A 168 -4.12 -3.66 8.58
C ARG A 168 -3.87 -4.84 9.51
N ARG A 169 -3.76 -4.58 10.81
CA ARG A 169 -3.50 -5.62 11.82
C ARG A 169 -4.72 -6.43 12.20
N ILE A 170 -5.90 -6.06 11.71
CA ILE A 170 -7.14 -6.77 12.00
C ILE A 170 -7.15 -8.09 11.21
N PRO A 171 -7.34 -9.25 11.89
CA PRO A 171 -7.46 -10.54 11.21
C PRO A 171 -8.57 -10.51 10.16
N GLY A 172 -8.29 -11.08 8.99
CA GLY A 172 -9.25 -11.10 7.86
C GLY A 172 -9.18 -9.89 6.94
N VAL A 173 -8.50 -8.82 7.31
CA VAL A 173 -8.21 -7.71 6.39
C VAL A 173 -7.08 -8.14 5.43
N GLY A 174 -7.36 -8.11 4.14
CA GLY A 174 -6.42 -8.51 3.09
C GLY A 174 -5.52 -7.35 2.64
N SER A 175 -6.12 -6.23 2.29
CA SER A 175 -5.40 -5.02 1.92
C SER A 175 -6.21 -3.78 2.24
N ILE A 176 -5.50 -2.70 2.51
CA ILE A 176 -6.10 -1.36 2.64
C ILE A 176 -5.33 -0.42 1.72
N SER A 177 -6.06 0.25 0.86
CA SER A 177 -5.51 1.29 -0.02
C SER A 177 -6.14 2.63 0.31
N ASN A 178 -5.31 3.67 0.37
CA ASN A 178 -5.77 5.05 0.41
C ASN A 178 -5.97 5.52 -1.04
N VAL A 179 -7.23 5.55 -1.48
CA VAL A 179 -7.60 5.87 -2.86
C VAL A 179 -7.45 7.37 -3.10
N GLY A 180 -6.73 7.75 -4.16
CA GLY A 180 -6.42 9.16 -4.40
C GLY A 180 -5.41 9.74 -3.42
N SER A 181 -4.59 8.87 -2.79
CA SER A 181 -3.69 9.31 -1.73
C SER A 181 -2.71 10.39 -2.19
N ARG A 182 -2.65 11.44 -1.41
CA ARG A 182 -1.66 12.51 -1.51
C ARG A 182 -0.92 12.60 -0.19
N TYR A 183 0.39 12.43 -0.21
CA TYR A 183 1.23 12.68 0.97
C TYR A 183 2.15 13.83 0.69
N TYR A 184 2.63 14.44 1.77
CA TYR A 184 3.62 15.50 1.64
C TYR A 184 4.93 14.95 1.05
N ALA A 185 5.41 15.63 0.03
CA ALA A 185 6.71 15.38 -0.58
C ALA A 185 7.41 16.71 -0.87
N THR A 186 8.74 16.69 -0.82
CA THR A 186 9.52 17.81 -1.29
C THR A 186 9.50 17.81 -2.82
N GLN A 187 8.77 18.74 -3.40
CA GLN A 187 8.70 18.95 -4.84
C GLN A 187 9.82 19.88 -5.29
N ILE A 188 10.54 19.47 -6.34
CA ILE A 188 11.65 20.23 -6.92
C ILE A 188 11.25 20.60 -8.35
N TRP A 189 10.79 21.83 -8.52
CA TRP A 189 10.36 22.39 -9.81
C TRP A 189 11.55 22.99 -10.53
N VAL A 190 12.12 22.22 -11.43
CA VAL A 190 13.33 22.58 -12.18
C VAL A 190 13.00 23.65 -13.21
N GLN A 191 13.89 24.62 -13.37
CA GLN A 191 13.81 25.68 -14.38
C GLN A 191 14.77 25.35 -15.54
N PRO A 192 14.25 24.83 -16.69
CA PRO A 192 15.09 24.32 -17.78
C PRO A 192 16.03 25.38 -18.36
N ASP A 193 15.55 26.63 -18.48
CA ASP A 193 16.34 27.74 -19.03
C ASP A 193 17.59 28.00 -18.17
N LYS A 194 17.44 28.04 -16.85
CA LYS A 194 18.57 28.21 -15.93
C LYS A 194 19.55 27.03 -15.95
N LEU A 195 19.06 25.82 -16.16
CA LEU A 195 19.94 24.67 -16.33
C LEU A 195 20.79 24.82 -17.60
N ALA A 196 20.16 25.22 -18.71
CA ALA A 196 20.82 25.41 -19.98
C ALA A 196 21.91 26.52 -19.89
N ASP A 197 21.57 27.66 -19.27
CA ASP A 197 22.49 28.80 -19.07
C ASP A 197 23.72 28.41 -18.27
N LEU A 198 23.57 27.51 -17.27
CA LEU A 198 24.64 27.04 -16.42
C LEU A 198 25.32 25.76 -16.93
N GLY A 199 24.90 25.24 -18.08
CA GLY A 199 25.41 23.98 -18.65
C GLY A 199 25.22 22.78 -17.73
N LEU A 200 24.06 22.72 -17.04
CA LEU A 200 23.66 21.63 -16.16
C LEU A 200 22.62 20.75 -16.80
N THR A 201 22.61 19.49 -16.43
CA THR A 201 21.60 18.52 -16.85
C THR A 201 20.74 18.08 -15.67
N VAL A 202 19.54 17.54 -15.94
CA VAL A 202 18.68 16.96 -14.90
C VAL A 202 19.40 15.82 -14.16
N LYS A 203 20.28 15.10 -14.85
CA LYS A 203 21.11 14.04 -14.26
C LYS A 203 22.08 14.57 -13.19
N ASP A 204 22.63 15.76 -13.40
CA ASP A 204 23.52 16.39 -12.42
C ASP A 204 22.77 16.71 -11.13
N LEU A 205 21.52 17.20 -11.25
CA LEU A 205 20.62 17.42 -10.11
C LEU A 205 20.30 16.12 -9.39
N GLN A 206 19.92 15.09 -10.13
CA GLN A 206 19.62 13.78 -9.54
C GLN A 206 20.82 13.19 -8.79
N SER A 207 22.01 13.31 -9.36
CA SER A 207 23.25 12.86 -8.71
C SER A 207 23.53 13.64 -7.43
N ALA A 208 23.45 14.97 -7.47
CA ALA A 208 23.67 15.82 -6.29
C ALA A 208 22.66 15.52 -5.16
N LEU A 209 21.38 15.31 -5.52
CA LEU A 209 20.33 14.89 -4.58
C LEU A 209 20.63 13.54 -3.96
N LYS A 210 20.99 12.54 -4.77
CA LYS A 210 21.30 11.19 -4.31
C LYS A 210 22.52 11.15 -3.39
N ASP A 211 23.52 11.97 -3.67
CA ASP A 211 24.77 12.00 -2.90
C ASP A 211 24.63 12.73 -1.57
N GLN A 212 23.82 13.80 -1.51
CA GLN A 212 23.68 14.64 -0.33
C GLN A 212 22.43 14.32 0.52
N ASN A 213 21.44 13.61 -0.04
CA ASN A 213 20.24 13.18 0.69
C ASN A 213 20.26 11.68 1.00
N ARG A 214 21.29 11.23 1.72
CA ARG A 214 21.43 9.83 2.14
C ARG A 214 21.84 9.72 3.61
N GLU A 215 21.42 8.65 4.24
CA GLU A 215 21.97 8.24 5.52
C GLU A 215 23.33 7.60 5.31
N SER A 216 24.32 8.06 6.05
CA SER A 216 25.65 7.46 6.08
C SER A 216 26.00 7.10 7.51
N ALA A 217 26.36 5.83 7.73
CA ALA A 217 26.97 5.43 9.00
C ALA A 217 28.39 6.01 9.05
N ALA A 218 28.60 6.98 9.95
CA ALA A 218 29.89 7.67 10.10
C ALA A 218 30.88 6.87 10.97
N GLY A 219 30.47 5.71 11.52
CA GLY A 219 31.31 4.86 12.34
C GLY A 219 31.34 5.27 13.81
N VAL A 220 32.35 4.79 14.52
CA VAL A 220 32.50 4.92 15.97
C VAL A 220 33.92 5.32 16.27
N LEU A 221 34.13 6.37 17.11
CA LEU A 221 35.43 6.76 17.58
C LEU A 221 35.78 5.96 18.86
N GLY A 222 37.04 5.57 19.00
CA GLY A 222 37.50 4.85 20.20
C GLY A 222 37.31 3.33 20.17
N GLN A 223 36.98 2.73 19.00
CA GLN A 223 36.93 1.29 18.83
C GLN A 223 38.36 0.72 18.62
N ALA A 224 38.64 -0.45 19.21
CA ALA A 224 39.91 -1.14 19.01
C ALA A 224 40.24 -1.25 17.48
N PRO A 225 41.55 -1.02 17.09
CA PRO A 225 42.76 -1.03 17.90
C PRO A 225 43.21 0.33 18.45
N MET A 226 42.36 1.35 18.51
CA MET A 226 42.70 2.65 19.10
C MET A 226 42.96 2.48 20.60
N THR A 227 44.17 2.84 21.06
CA THR A 227 44.54 2.86 22.48
C THR A 227 44.44 4.27 23.04
N GLY A 228 43.91 4.41 24.25
CA GLY A 228 43.84 5.68 24.98
C GLY A 228 42.46 6.34 25.10
N LEU A 229 41.42 5.68 24.65
CA LEU A 229 40.04 6.07 24.91
C LEU A 229 39.31 4.90 25.57
N ASP A 230 38.84 5.07 26.80
CA ASP A 230 38.06 4.09 27.54
C ASP A 230 36.56 4.13 27.17
N VAL A 231 36.15 5.02 26.25
CA VAL A 231 34.76 5.24 25.84
C VAL A 231 34.63 5.24 24.33
N THR A 232 33.66 4.52 23.83
CA THR A 232 33.31 4.46 22.41
C THR A 232 32.25 5.52 22.12
N ILE A 233 32.52 6.45 21.21
CA ILE A 233 31.63 7.56 20.84
C ILE A 233 31.09 7.31 19.43
N PRO A 234 29.78 7.05 19.24
CA PRO A 234 29.20 6.97 17.92
C PRO A 234 29.25 8.35 17.22
N ILE A 235 29.72 8.37 15.99
CA ILE A 235 29.68 9.58 15.15
C ILE A 235 28.36 9.55 14.37
N THR A 236 27.54 10.57 14.62
CA THR A 236 26.32 10.79 13.83
C THR A 236 26.61 11.80 12.74
N ALA A 237 26.46 11.39 11.48
CA ALA A 237 26.41 12.31 10.35
C ALA A 237 24.98 12.85 10.18
N GLN A 238 24.85 13.99 9.53
CA GLN A 238 23.55 14.49 9.12
C GLN A 238 22.89 13.44 8.21
N GLY A 239 21.72 12.97 8.59
CA GLY A 239 20.93 11.99 7.83
C GLY A 239 20.21 12.60 6.62
N ARG A 240 19.08 12.03 6.28
CA ARG A 240 18.22 12.55 5.19
C ARG A 240 17.77 13.98 5.51
N LEU A 241 17.73 14.80 4.48
CA LEU A 241 17.25 16.17 4.58
C LEU A 241 15.76 16.19 4.89
N SER A 242 15.35 17.04 5.82
CA SER A 242 13.97 17.10 6.34
C SER A 242 13.29 18.45 6.15
N SER A 243 14.02 19.50 5.81
CA SER A 243 13.46 20.84 5.60
C SER A 243 13.74 21.37 4.20
N VAL A 244 12.83 22.19 3.69
CA VAL A 244 12.97 22.84 2.37
C VAL A 244 14.31 23.59 2.27
N SER A 245 14.72 24.32 3.30
CA SER A 245 15.98 25.06 3.31
C SER A 245 17.21 24.16 3.14
N GLN A 246 17.20 22.96 3.72
CA GLN A 246 18.30 22.01 3.53
C GLN A 246 18.38 21.52 2.09
N PHE A 247 17.24 21.31 1.42
CA PHE A 247 17.21 20.96 0.00
C PHE A 247 17.68 22.13 -0.87
N GLU A 248 17.28 23.38 -0.55
CA GLU A 248 17.70 24.59 -1.25
C GLU A 248 19.22 24.75 -1.26
N ASP A 249 19.89 24.34 -0.18
CA ASP A 249 21.34 24.48 0.01
C ASP A 249 22.16 23.33 -0.59
N ILE A 250 21.54 22.32 -1.20
CA ILE A 250 22.25 21.25 -1.92
C ILE A 250 23.17 21.87 -2.97
N VAL A 251 24.44 21.48 -2.95
CA VAL A 251 25.45 21.92 -3.92
C VAL A 251 25.40 21.04 -5.15
N ILE A 252 25.08 21.62 -6.32
CA ILE A 252 25.06 20.90 -7.61
C ILE A 252 26.46 20.89 -8.21
N ARG A 253 27.11 22.07 -8.24
CA ARG A 253 28.47 22.23 -8.79
C ARG A 253 29.25 23.31 -8.05
N ALA A 254 30.51 23.04 -7.75
CA ALA A 254 31.51 24.03 -7.33
C ALA A 254 32.43 24.31 -8.52
N ASN A 255 32.54 25.55 -8.89
CA ASN A 255 33.39 25.99 -9.99
C ASN A 255 34.83 26.29 -9.50
N PRO A 256 35.85 26.25 -10.39
CA PRO A 256 37.24 26.53 -10.03
C PRO A 256 37.48 27.95 -9.53
N ASP A 257 36.63 28.91 -9.85
CA ASP A 257 36.64 30.29 -9.39
C ASP A 257 36.09 30.48 -7.97
N GLY A 258 35.65 29.39 -7.32
CA GLY A 258 35.09 29.42 -5.97
C GLY A 258 33.56 29.67 -5.96
N SER A 259 32.94 29.91 -7.08
CA SER A 259 31.47 30.04 -7.15
C SER A 259 30.79 28.69 -6.99
N ILE A 260 29.66 28.69 -6.26
CA ILE A 260 28.91 27.47 -5.95
C ILE A 260 27.51 27.62 -6.51
N ILE A 261 27.07 26.65 -7.30
CA ILE A 261 25.70 26.57 -7.80
C ILE A 261 24.91 25.64 -6.87
N ARG A 262 23.85 26.16 -6.28
CA ARG A 262 22.96 25.43 -5.39
C ARG A 262 21.65 25.08 -6.06
N LEU A 263 20.90 24.14 -5.48
CA LEU A 263 19.62 23.68 -6.02
C LEU A 263 18.60 24.83 -6.13
N LYS A 264 18.56 25.76 -5.19
CA LYS A 264 17.72 26.97 -5.22
C LYS A 264 17.98 27.89 -6.40
N ASP A 265 19.17 27.86 -7.00
CA ASP A 265 19.52 28.72 -8.12
C ASP A 265 18.87 28.26 -9.43
N VAL A 266 18.54 26.95 -9.53
CA VAL A 266 18.02 26.29 -10.74
C VAL A 266 16.65 25.65 -10.56
N ALA A 267 16.11 25.63 -9.34
CA ALA A 267 14.83 25.04 -9.04
C ALA A 267 14.08 25.80 -7.95
N ARG A 268 12.75 25.70 -7.96
CA ARG A 268 11.89 26.06 -6.82
C ARG A 268 11.63 24.81 -6.00
N ILE A 269 11.84 24.89 -4.72
CA ILE A 269 11.60 23.77 -3.81
C ILE A 269 10.42 24.12 -2.89
N SER A 270 9.48 23.20 -2.76
CA SER A 270 8.29 23.36 -1.92
C SER A 270 7.86 22.03 -1.31
N LEU A 271 7.23 22.08 -0.14
CA LEU A 271 6.58 20.93 0.46
C LEU A 271 5.13 20.90 -0.03
N GLU A 272 4.83 19.99 -0.92
CA GLU A 272 3.54 19.90 -1.61
C GLU A 272 3.07 18.45 -1.69
N ALA A 273 1.98 18.17 -2.42
CA ALA A 273 1.51 16.81 -2.65
C ALA A 273 2.52 15.99 -3.49
N SER A 274 2.69 14.73 -3.15
CA SER A 274 3.54 13.80 -3.92
C SER A 274 3.06 13.58 -5.35
N SER A 275 1.75 13.73 -5.60
CA SER A 275 1.12 13.60 -6.92
C SER A 275 -0.15 14.44 -6.96
N TYR A 276 -0.48 14.95 -8.15
CA TYR A 276 -1.73 15.67 -8.46
C TYR A 276 -2.60 14.92 -9.47
N ASN A 277 -2.25 13.66 -9.78
CA ASN A 277 -2.94 12.87 -10.80
C ASN A 277 -4.31 12.36 -10.36
N THR A 278 -4.54 12.28 -9.05
CA THR A 278 -5.79 11.78 -8.45
C THR A 278 -6.25 12.72 -7.36
N GLU A 279 -7.56 12.82 -7.21
CA GLU A 279 -8.23 13.60 -6.18
C GLU A 279 -9.31 12.74 -5.54
N SER A 280 -9.47 12.85 -4.23
CA SER A 280 -10.51 12.13 -3.50
C SER A 280 -11.38 13.10 -2.72
N GLY A 281 -12.69 12.86 -2.77
CA GLY A 281 -13.66 13.71 -2.09
C GLY A 281 -14.98 13.00 -1.86
N ILE A 282 -15.78 13.56 -0.97
CA ILE A 282 -17.14 13.12 -0.71
C ILE A 282 -18.05 14.34 -0.63
N ASN A 283 -19.22 14.29 -1.27
CA ASN A 283 -20.20 15.37 -1.27
C ASN A 283 -19.64 16.76 -1.63
N GLY A 284 -18.62 16.80 -2.50
CA GLY A 284 -17.96 18.04 -2.91
C GLY A 284 -16.94 18.61 -1.91
N GLY A 285 -16.68 17.91 -0.79
CA GLY A 285 -15.65 18.25 0.18
C GLY A 285 -14.41 17.38 0.06
N ASN A 286 -13.27 17.89 0.52
CA ASN A 286 -12.01 17.16 0.60
C ASN A 286 -12.12 15.98 1.56
N ALA A 287 -11.60 14.83 1.16
CA ALA A 287 -11.66 13.63 1.99
C ALA A 287 -10.49 12.68 1.68
N ALA A 288 -10.08 11.90 2.69
CA ALA A 288 -9.20 10.76 2.48
C ALA A 288 -10.05 9.48 2.46
N VAL A 289 -9.96 8.72 1.37
CA VAL A 289 -10.79 7.54 1.12
C VAL A 289 -9.96 6.27 1.28
N LEU A 290 -10.27 5.49 2.31
CA LEU A 290 -9.66 4.19 2.59
C LEU A 290 -10.56 3.07 2.07
N GLU A 291 -10.06 2.29 1.12
CA GLU A 291 -10.72 1.10 0.62
C GLU A 291 -10.15 -0.14 1.32
N ILE A 292 -11.02 -0.90 1.97
CA ILE A 292 -10.68 -2.12 2.69
C ILE A 292 -11.15 -3.33 1.90
N LYS A 293 -10.22 -4.24 1.63
CA LYS A 293 -10.48 -5.53 0.98
C LYS A 293 -10.19 -6.67 1.95
N MET A 294 -10.99 -7.74 1.85
CA MET A 294 -10.84 -8.92 2.69
C MET A 294 -9.82 -9.90 2.14
N LEU A 295 -9.27 -10.72 3.04
CA LEU A 295 -8.62 -11.98 2.64
C LEU A 295 -9.67 -12.97 2.13
N PRO A 296 -9.32 -13.81 1.15
CA PRO A 296 -10.16 -14.91 0.74
C PRO A 296 -10.50 -15.84 1.92
N GLY A 297 -11.78 -16.22 2.08
CA GLY A 297 -12.24 -17.08 3.17
C GLY A 297 -12.44 -16.41 4.53
N ALA A 298 -12.20 -15.11 4.67
CA ALA A 298 -12.48 -14.38 5.89
C ALA A 298 -13.99 -14.15 6.08
N ASN A 299 -14.47 -14.15 7.32
CA ASN A 299 -15.85 -13.81 7.65
C ASN A 299 -16.07 -12.30 7.51
N ALA A 300 -16.83 -11.90 6.51
CA ALA A 300 -17.04 -10.50 6.18
C ALA A 300 -17.72 -9.70 7.30
N MET A 301 -18.68 -10.30 8.01
CA MET A 301 -19.36 -9.64 9.15
C MET A 301 -18.39 -9.40 10.31
N GLU A 302 -17.63 -10.42 10.67
CA GLU A 302 -16.66 -10.34 11.77
C GLU A 302 -15.57 -9.29 11.49
N VAL A 303 -15.04 -9.29 10.26
CA VAL A 303 -14.06 -8.28 9.83
C VAL A 303 -14.66 -6.88 9.84
N ALA A 304 -15.89 -6.71 9.36
CA ALA A 304 -16.57 -5.42 9.35
C ALA A 304 -16.80 -4.86 10.76
N GLU A 305 -17.24 -5.72 11.69
CA GLU A 305 -17.44 -5.34 13.09
C GLU A 305 -16.11 -5.00 13.78
N ALA A 306 -15.08 -5.80 13.55
CA ALA A 306 -13.75 -5.54 14.09
C ALA A 306 -13.17 -4.20 13.56
N VAL A 307 -13.35 -3.91 12.28
CA VAL A 307 -12.93 -2.63 11.68
C VAL A 307 -13.71 -1.46 12.27
N LYS A 308 -15.04 -1.56 12.41
CA LYS A 308 -15.87 -0.52 13.03
C LYS A 308 -15.45 -0.25 14.47
N ALA A 309 -15.27 -1.31 15.27
CA ALA A 309 -14.83 -1.21 16.65
C ALA A 309 -13.44 -0.57 16.78
N GLN A 310 -12.53 -0.89 15.84
CA GLN A 310 -11.21 -0.28 15.82
C GLN A 310 -11.27 1.19 15.40
N MET A 311 -12.09 1.53 14.42
CA MET A 311 -12.30 2.93 14.00
C MET A 311 -12.88 3.79 15.12
N GLU A 312 -13.81 3.25 15.91
CA GLU A 312 -14.36 3.95 17.08
C GLU A 312 -13.26 4.27 18.12
N LYS A 313 -12.32 3.35 18.34
CA LYS A 313 -11.17 3.59 19.23
C LYS A 313 -10.21 4.65 18.65
N ILE A 314 -9.92 4.57 17.36
CA ILE A 314 -9.02 5.50 16.67
C ILE A 314 -9.63 6.91 16.63
N SER A 315 -10.92 7.02 16.38
CA SER A 315 -11.61 8.31 16.24
C SER A 315 -11.59 9.15 17.51
N ARG A 316 -11.45 8.54 18.69
CA ARG A 316 -11.30 9.25 19.97
C ARG A 316 -10.00 10.07 20.06
N ASN A 317 -9.01 9.74 19.23
CA ASN A 317 -7.72 10.43 19.15
C ASN A 317 -7.63 11.35 17.93
N PHE A 318 -8.71 11.56 17.20
CA PHE A 318 -8.71 12.47 16.06
C PHE A 318 -8.51 13.91 16.52
N PRO A 319 -7.77 14.70 15.76
CA PRO A 319 -7.76 16.15 15.96
C PRO A 319 -9.18 16.72 15.90
N GLU A 320 -9.44 17.76 16.68
CA GLU A 320 -10.72 18.45 16.69
C GLU A 320 -11.03 18.97 15.27
N GLY A 321 -12.21 18.63 14.76
CA GLY A 321 -12.63 18.98 13.41
C GLY A 321 -12.45 17.88 12.37
N ILE A 322 -11.83 16.73 12.70
CA ILE A 322 -11.77 15.55 11.83
C ILE A 322 -12.81 14.53 12.28
N SER A 323 -13.55 14.01 11.30
CA SER A 323 -14.54 12.94 11.50
C SER A 323 -14.34 11.83 10.46
N TYR A 324 -15.06 10.72 10.64
CA TYR A 324 -15.07 9.65 9.64
C TYR A 324 -16.48 9.20 9.34
N GLU A 325 -16.68 8.71 8.12
CA GLU A 325 -17.92 8.08 7.67
C GLU A 325 -17.59 6.76 6.97
N ILE A 326 -18.56 5.86 6.93
CA ILE A 326 -18.50 4.59 6.18
C ILE A 326 -19.54 4.65 5.07
N PRO A 327 -19.25 5.29 3.93
CA PRO A 327 -20.23 5.49 2.86
C PRO A 327 -20.57 4.19 2.11
N PHE A 328 -19.73 3.17 2.21
CA PHE A 328 -19.94 1.88 1.57
C PHE A 328 -19.58 0.72 2.51
N LEU A 329 -20.51 -0.21 2.62
CA LEU A 329 -20.34 -1.51 3.29
C LEU A 329 -21.03 -2.59 2.45
N SER A 330 -20.27 -3.58 1.98
CA SER A 330 -20.80 -4.65 1.11
C SER A 330 -21.90 -5.50 1.75
N LEU A 331 -21.99 -5.49 3.06
CA LEU A 331 -22.94 -6.29 3.87
C LEU A 331 -24.11 -5.48 4.42
N ILE A 332 -24.33 -4.25 3.94
CA ILE A 332 -25.37 -3.37 4.52
C ILE A 332 -26.77 -3.99 4.48
N HIS A 333 -27.10 -4.75 3.44
CA HIS A 333 -28.38 -5.43 3.32
C HIS A 333 -28.53 -6.65 4.23
N ILE A 334 -27.44 -7.19 4.74
CA ILE A 334 -27.45 -8.33 5.67
C ILE A 334 -27.45 -7.81 7.12
N SER A 335 -26.68 -6.76 7.41
CA SER A 335 -26.55 -6.22 8.76
C SER A 335 -27.68 -5.25 9.16
N GLU A 336 -28.28 -4.55 8.20
CA GLU A 336 -29.37 -3.58 8.41
C GLU A 336 -30.51 -3.75 7.37
N PRO A 337 -31.14 -4.91 7.26
CA PRO A 337 -32.12 -5.18 6.20
C PRO A 337 -33.41 -4.35 6.26
N THR A 338 -33.66 -3.68 7.39
CA THR A 338 -34.92 -2.93 7.64
C THR A 338 -34.76 -1.42 7.67
N ARG A 339 -33.56 -0.87 7.40
CA ARG A 339 -33.36 0.57 7.36
C ARG A 339 -33.85 1.12 6.02
N PRO A 340 -34.93 1.94 5.99
CA PRO A 340 -35.34 2.57 4.73
C PRO A 340 -34.30 3.61 4.30
N TYR A 341 -34.04 3.67 3.01
CA TYR A 341 -33.15 4.66 2.38
C TYR A 341 -33.69 6.08 2.53
#